data_20a8a74e92403a8a88aff9836d27c230
#
_entry.id   20a8a74e92403a8a88aff9836d27c230
#
_cell.length_a   1.000
_cell.length_b   1.000
_cell.length_c   1.000
_cell.angle_alpha   90.00
_cell.angle_beta   90.00
_cell.angle_gamma   90.00
#
_symmetry.space_group_name_H-M   'P 1'
#
loop_
_entity.id
_entity.type
_entity.pdbx_description
1 polymer ?
#
loop_
_entity_poly.entity_id
_entity_poly.type
_entity_poly.pdbx_seq_one_letter_code
_entity_poly.pdbx_strand_id
1 'polypeptide(L)'
;MQLTGLHHLTAITARAADNAAFYTRVLGMRLVKKTVNQDDVSAYHLFYADGIAAPGTDMTFFDWPAALERRGTNSIVRTGFRVSGEGTIAWWCEHLARHGVAHREPVLRDGRLTLDFEDGEGQRLMLVDDGGAGEAHPWSGSPVPAERQIRGLGPIRLSLARIEATEAVLAEVLGMSHVRSYELPKGEVRVWQMGEGGAGAELHLVAEPDSPPARQGAGAVHHVAFHIPDADYADWADRLKQRRMPSSGPVDRYYFRSLYFREPNGILFEIATDGPGFTADEPLETLGERLSLPPFLEGRRAEIEAGLKPL
;
A
#
# COMPACT_ATOMS: atom_id res chain seq x y z
N MET A 1 -17.23 15.85 -2.19
CA MET A 1 -16.61 14.67 -1.53
C MET A 1 -16.15 13.70 -2.58
N GLN A 2 -14.85 13.44 -2.66
CA GLN A 2 -14.20 12.49 -3.59
C GLN A 2 -12.94 11.92 -2.96
N LEU A 3 -12.53 10.72 -3.40
CA LEU A 3 -11.21 10.17 -3.09
C LEU A 3 -10.16 11.01 -3.81
N THR A 4 -9.02 11.26 -3.17
CA THR A 4 -7.96 12.11 -3.73
C THR A 4 -6.74 11.33 -4.19
N GLY A 5 -6.63 10.05 -3.83
CA GLY A 5 -5.55 9.16 -4.23
C GLY A 5 -5.46 7.94 -3.32
N LEU A 6 -4.37 7.22 -3.43
CA LEU A 6 -3.99 6.19 -2.47
C LEU A 6 -3.55 6.85 -1.16
N HIS A 7 -3.88 6.24 -0.01
CA HIS A 7 -3.37 6.65 1.31
C HIS A 7 -2.22 5.73 1.72
N HIS A 8 -2.50 4.45 1.89
CA HIS A 8 -1.50 3.43 2.20
C HIS A 8 -1.91 2.08 1.63
N LEU A 9 -1.00 1.12 1.70
CA LEU A 9 -1.28 -0.27 1.38
C LEU A 9 -0.68 -1.15 2.47
N THR A 10 -1.48 -2.05 3.03
CA THR A 10 -1.04 -2.97 4.08
C THR A 10 -0.89 -4.39 3.53
N ALA A 11 0.26 -5.00 3.78
CA ALA A 11 0.55 -6.38 3.44
C ALA A 11 0.86 -7.21 4.71
N ILE A 12 1.12 -8.49 4.52
CA ILE A 12 1.43 -9.43 5.59
C ILE A 12 2.88 -9.89 5.43
N THR A 13 3.65 -9.86 6.51
CA THR A 13 4.96 -10.51 6.62
C THR A 13 4.94 -11.52 7.75
N ALA A 14 5.70 -12.59 7.64
CA ALA A 14 5.97 -13.51 8.75
C ALA A 14 7.41 -13.37 9.27
N ARG A 15 8.21 -12.47 8.66
CA ARG A 15 9.63 -12.25 8.93
C ARG A 15 9.94 -10.75 9.02
N ALA A 16 9.44 -10.10 10.09
CA ALA A 16 9.52 -8.64 10.27
C ALA A 16 10.94 -8.07 10.12
N ALA A 17 11.97 -8.75 10.64
CA ALA A 17 13.36 -8.29 10.52
C ALA A 17 13.87 -8.31 9.07
N ASP A 18 13.60 -9.38 8.30
CA ASP A 18 13.96 -9.48 6.88
C ASP A 18 13.17 -8.44 6.06
N ASN A 19 11.89 -8.25 6.38
CA ASN A 19 11.03 -7.25 5.79
C ASN A 19 11.59 -5.83 6.04
N ALA A 20 11.93 -5.50 7.28
CA ALA A 20 12.52 -4.21 7.62
C ALA A 20 13.84 -3.98 6.86
N ALA A 21 14.72 -5.01 6.78
CA ALA A 21 15.95 -4.91 6.02
C ALA A 21 15.70 -4.68 4.51
N PHE A 22 14.71 -5.34 3.92
CA PHE A 22 14.38 -5.17 2.51
C PHE A 22 13.84 -3.77 2.20
N TYR A 23 12.82 -3.32 2.93
CA TYR A 23 12.18 -2.04 2.65
C TYR A 23 13.07 -0.84 2.98
N THR A 24 13.95 -0.95 3.99
CA THR A 24 14.84 0.16 4.36
C THR A 24 16.19 0.14 3.65
N ARG A 25 16.83 -1.03 3.48
CA ARG A 25 18.20 -1.11 2.93
C ARG A 25 18.21 -1.33 1.42
N VAL A 26 17.24 -2.08 0.88
CA VAL A 26 17.16 -2.34 -0.56
C VAL A 26 16.30 -1.27 -1.24
N LEU A 27 15.06 -1.07 -0.77
CA LEU A 27 14.18 -0.07 -1.38
C LEU A 27 14.45 1.36 -0.91
N GLY A 28 15.21 1.53 0.18
CA GLY A 28 15.62 2.85 0.66
C GLY A 28 14.49 3.68 1.27
N MET A 29 13.35 3.06 1.60
CA MET A 29 12.25 3.73 2.26
C MET A 29 12.57 3.99 3.73
N ARG A 30 11.98 5.02 4.32
CA ARG A 30 12.10 5.31 5.74
C ARG A 30 11.11 4.43 6.52
N LEU A 31 11.56 3.76 7.60
CA LEU A 31 10.65 3.21 8.59
C LEU A 31 10.11 4.40 9.41
N VAL A 32 8.90 4.85 9.11
CA VAL A 32 8.31 6.06 9.71
C VAL A 32 7.47 5.79 10.95
N LYS A 33 7.00 4.54 11.11
CA LYS A 33 6.31 4.12 12.34
C LYS A 33 6.57 2.64 12.60
N LYS A 34 7.01 2.36 13.83
CA LYS A 34 7.12 1.03 14.40
C LYS A 34 6.15 0.93 15.56
N THR A 35 5.04 0.24 15.36
CA THR A 35 3.98 0.07 16.36
C THR A 35 3.45 -1.36 16.32
N VAL A 36 2.34 -1.63 16.99
CA VAL A 36 1.66 -2.92 16.96
C VAL A 36 0.31 -2.82 16.28
N ASN A 37 -0.19 -3.94 15.77
CA ASN A 37 -1.57 -4.01 15.33
C ASN A 37 -2.49 -3.80 16.56
N GLN A 38 -3.40 -2.83 16.47
CA GLN A 38 -4.26 -2.45 17.60
C GLN A 38 -5.31 -3.52 17.93
N ASP A 39 -5.62 -4.41 16.98
CA ASP A 39 -6.54 -5.53 17.16
C ASP A 39 -5.81 -6.81 17.61
N ASP A 40 -4.46 -6.88 17.41
CA ASP A 40 -3.60 -7.99 17.82
C ASP A 40 -2.21 -7.45 18.22
N VAL A 41 -2.06 -7.07 19.47
CA VAL A 41 -0.84 -6.44 20.00
C VAL A 41 0.39 -7.36 20.03
N SER A 42 0.26 -8.63 19.68
CA SER A 42 1.38 -9.56 19.53
C SER A 42 2.11 -9.42 18.20
N ALA A 43 1.56 -8.63 17.26
CA ALA A 43 2.07 -8.41 15.92
C ALA A 43 2.56 -6.97 15.74
N TYR A 44 3.76 -6.80 15.17
CA TYR A 44 4.17 -5.48 14.68
C TYR A 44 3.23 -4.96 13.61
N HIS A 45 3.06 -3.64 13.59
CA HIS A 45 2.58 -2.88 12.44
C HIS A 45 3.69 -1.90 12.04
N LEU A 46 4.34 -2.19 10.93
CA LEU A 46 5.48 -1.44 10.40
C LEU A 46 5.03 -0.59 9.23
N PHE A 47 5.44 0.69 9.19
CA PHE A 47 5.11 1.63 8.13
C PHE A 47 6.38 2.15 7.48
N TYR A 48 6.51 1.95 6.18
CA TYR A 48 7.61 2.43 5.35
C TYR A 48 7.08 3.48 4.37
N ALA A 49 7.68 4.66 4.37
CA ALA A 49 7.22 5.79 3.57
C ALA A 49 8.39 6.61 3.01
N ASP A 50 8.07 7.79 2.51
CA ASP A 50 9.04 8.83 2.15
C ASP A 50 9.70 9.51 3.37
N GLY A 51 10.43 10.58 3.15
CA GLY A 51 11.19 11.29 4.21
C GLY A 51 10.32 11.93 5.29
N ILE A 52 9.06 12.25 5.00
CA ILE A 52 8.15 12.95 5.92
C ILE A 52 6.88 12.17 6.26
N ALA A 53 6.76 10.93 5.80
CA ALA A 53 5.55 10.10 5.94
C ALA A 53 4.32 10.74 5.29
N ALA A 54 4.49 11.25 4.07
CA ALA A 54 3.39 11.88 3.35
C ALA A 54 2.32 10.84 2.96
N PRO A 55 1.01 11.18 3.08
CA PRO A 55 -0.06 10.30 2.61
C PRO A 55 0.14 9.86 1.15
N GLY A 56 -0.16 8.60 0.85
CA GLY A 56 0.09 8.02 -0.48
C GLY A 56 1.51 7.51 -0.68
N THR A 57 2.35 7.50 0.36
CA THR A 57 3.69 6.95 0.28
C THR A 57 3.87 5.69 1.14
N ASP A 58 2.93 5.40 2.02
CA ASP A 58 3.04 4.35 3.03
C ASP A 58 2.77 2.94 2.48
N MET A 59 3.79 2.09 2.52
CA MET A 59 3.69 0.64 2.44
C MET A 59 3.79 0.06 3.84
N THR A 60 2.77 -0.66 4.31
CA THR A 60 2.73 -1.12 5.70
C THR A 60 2.63 -2.63 5.81
N PHE A 61 3.02 -3.18 6.97
CA PHE A 61 3.04 -4.61 7.20
C PHE A 61 2.54 -5.01 8.58
N PHE A 62 1.69 -6.04 8.61
CA PHE A 62 1.42 -6.81 9.82
C PHE A 62 2.39 -8.00 9.90
N ASP A 63 3.10 -8.15 11.03
CA ASP A 63 3.97 -9.31 11.31
C ASP A 63 3.14 -10.44 11.90
N TRP A 64 2.48 -11.22 11.05
CA TRP A 64 1.71 -12.38 11.46
C TRP A 64 2.43 -13.69 11.16
N PRO A 65 2.40 -14.68 12.05
CA PRO A 65 2.97 -16.01 11.80
C PRO A 65 2.09 -16.77 10.79
N ALA A 66 2.29 -16.49 9.49
CA ALA A 66 1.49 -17.02 8.40
C ALA A 66 2.35 -17.82 7.42
N ALA A 67 1.76 -18.85 6.80
CA ALA A 67 2.34 -19.47 5.61
C ALA A 67 2.34 -18.47 4.45
N LEU A 68 3.17 -18.73 3.42
CA LEU A 68 3.19 -17.90 2.21
C LEU A 68 1.82 -17.85 1.53
N GLU A 69 1.54 -16.73 0.89
CA GLU A 69 0.36 -16.52 0.06
C GLU A 69 0.15 -17.68 -0.93
N ARG A 70 -1.08 -18.14 -1.06
CA ARG A 70 -1.49 -18.94 -2.21
C ARG A 70 -2.12 -18.01 -3.24
N ARG A 71 -1.37 -17.69 -4.28
CA ARG A 71 -1.74 -16.74 -5.34
C ARG A 71 -3.01 -17.19 -6.06
N GLY A 72 -3.85 -16.22 -6.44
CA GLY A 72 -5.10 -16.46 -7.15
C GLY A 72 -5.84 -15.17 -7.45
N THR A 73 -7.09 -15.32 -7.92
CA THR A 73 -7.99 -14.18 -8.15
C THR A 73 -8.62 -13.65 -6.85
N ASN A 74 -9.39 -12.57 -6.94
CA ASN A 74 -10.01 -11.86 -5.82
C ASN A 74 -8.97 -11.34 -4.81
N SER A 75 -7.89 -10.80 -5.32
CA SER A 75 -6.78 -10.29 -4.53
C SER A 75 -6.07 -9.12 -5.21
N ILE A 76 -5.31 -8.37 -4.42
CA ILE A 76 -4.38 -7.38 -4.93
C ILE A 76 -3.11 -8.13 -5.36
N VAL A 77 -2.84 -8.10 -6.66
CA VAL A 77 -1.81 -8.94 -7.27
C VAL A 77 -0.52 -8.21 -7.60
N ARG A 78 -0.48 -6.88 -7.47
CA ARG A 78 0.74 -6.09 -7.67
C ARG A 78 0.61 -4.71 -7.05
N THR A 79 1.65 -4.30 -6.34
CA THR A 79 1.79 -2.96 -5.76
C THR A 79 2.80 -2.17 -6.57
N GLY A 80 2.38 -1.02 -7.11
CA GLY A 80 3.26 -0.08 -7.79
C GLY A 80 3.91 0.89 -6.82
N PHE A 81 5.16 1.26 -7.11
CA PHE A 81 5.87 2.40 -6.52
C PHE A 81 6.31 3.34 -7.63
N ARG A 82 6.11 4.63 -7.42
CA ARG A 82 6.48 5.67 -8.38
C ARG A 82 7.96 6.02 -8.26
N VAL A 83 8.61 6.16 -9.40
CA VAL A 83 9.97 6.71 -9.54
C VAL A 83 9.99 7.66 -10.73
N SER A 84 11.02 8.47 -10.87
CA SER A 84 11.09 9.47 -11.93
C SER A 84 12.17 9.17 -12.96
N GLY A 85 11.75 8.94 -14.21
CA GLY A 85 12.58 8.86 -15.40
C GLY A 85 13.13 7.48 -15.74
N GLU A 86 13.28 7.21 -17.04
CA GLU A 86 13.82 5.95 -17.59
C GLU A 86 15.20 5.61 -17.02
N GLY A 87 16.08 6.60 -16.85
CA GLY A 87 17.39 6.41 -16.24
C GLY A 87 17.32 5.94 -14.79
N THR A 88 16.21 6.23 -14.08
CA THR A 88 15.96 5.70 -12.74
C THR A 88 15.57 4.22 -12.79
N ILE A 89 14.72 3.83 -13.73
CA ILE A 89 14.37 2.40 -13.93
C ILE A 89 15.62 1.57 -14.26
N ALA A 90 16.48 2.06 -15.15
CA ALA A 90 17.75 1.38 -15.48
C ALA A 90 18.67 1.25 -14.25
N TRP A 91 18.81 2.31 -13.46
CA TRP A 91 19.56 2.27 -12.20
C TRP A 91 18.99 1.22 -11.22
N TRP A 92 17.66 1.13 -11.11
CA TRP A 92 17.00 0.14 -10.24
C TRP A 92 17.23 -1.31 -10.69
N CYS A 93 17.30 -1.59 -11.98
CA CYS A 93 17.70 -2.92 -12.48
C CYS A 93 19.06 -3.32 -11.90
N GLU A 94 20.07 -2.45 -12.03
CA GLU A 94 21.41 -2.71 -11.51
C GLU A 94 21.42 -2.79 -9.97
N HIS A 95 20.66 -1.93 -9.32
CA HIS A 95 20.57 -1.89 -7.85
C HIS A 95 19.94 -3.17 -7.29
N LEU A 96 18.81 -3.61 -7.82
CA LEU A 96 18.15 -4.86 -7.42
C LEU A 96 19.04 -6.06 -7.67
N ALA A 97 19.72 -6.12 -8.83
CA ALA A 97 20.66 -7.19 -9.15
C ALA A 97 21.83 -7.25 -8.15
N ARG A 98 22.42 -6.10 -7.76
CA ARG A 98 23.49 -6.03 -6.74
C ARG A 98 23.04 -6.53 -5.38
N HIS A 99 21.77 -6.38 -5.05
CA HIS A 99 21.18 -6.89 -3.81
C HIS A 99 20.61 -8.33 -3.94
N GLY A 100 20.84 -9.00 -5.07
CA GLY A 100 20.36 -10.37 -5.30
C GLY A 100 18.84 -10.48 -5.45
N VAL A 101 18.15 -9.38 -5.73
CA VAL A 101 16.70 -9.36 -5.95
C VAL A 101 16.41 -9.67 -7.41
N ALA A 102 15.71 -10.78 -7.64
CA ALA A 102 15.28 -11.16 -8.99
C ALA A 102 14.23 -10.15 -9.51
N HIS A 103 14.44 -9.67 -10.73
CA HIS A 103 13.53 -8.75 -11.39
C HIS A 103 13.33 -9.16 -12.87
N ARG A 104 12.28 -8.63 -13.49
CA ARG A 104 12.05 -8.77 -14.94
C ARG A 104 12.81 -7.69 -15.70
N GLU A 105 12.92 -7.86 -17.02
CA GLU A 105 13.35 -6.76 -17.88
C GLU A 105 12.32 -5.62 -17.82
N PRO A 106 12.77 -4.35 -17.87
CA PRO A 106 11.85 -3.22 -17.97
C PRO A 106 10.94 -3.32 -19.19
N VAL A 107 9.68 -2.99 -19.03
CA VAL A 107 8.69 -3.06 -20.11
C VAL A 107 7.80 -1.83 -20.11
N LEU A 108 7.52 -1.31 -21.31
CA LEU A 108 6.52 -0.27 -21.49
C LEU A 108 5.13 -0.87 -21.27
N ARG A 109 4.41 -0.35 -20.29
CA ARG A 109 3.08 -0.82 -19.90
C ARG A 109 2.21 0.38 -19.58
N ASP A 110 1.04 0.48 -20.22
CA ASP A 110 0.14 1.63 -20.05
C ASP A 110 0.84 2.99 -20.29
N GLY A 111 1.71 3.05 -21.30
CA GLY A 111 2.48 4.27 -21.65
C GLY A 111 3.60 4.63 -20.67
N ARG A 112 3.87 3.82 -19.65
CA ARG A 112 4.92 4.07 -18.64
C ARG A 112 5.92 2.92 -18.62
N LEU A 113 7.21 3.25 -18.46
CA LEU A 113 8.22 2.23 -18.24
C LEU A 113 8.07 1.62 -16.84
N THR A 114 8.06 0.30 -16.77
CA THR A 114 7.82 -0.45 -15.52
C THR A 114 8.87 -1.53 -15.31
N LEU A 115 9.17 -1.81 -14.03
CA LEU A 115 10.09 -2.86 -13.60
C LEU A 115 9.44 -3.74 -12.54
N ASP A 116 9.16 -5.00 -12.87
CA ASP A 116 8.54 -5.97 -11.97
C ASP A 116 9.58 -6.74 -11.16
N PHE A 117 9.36 -6.87 -9.84
CA PHE A 117 10.18 -7.66 -8.92
C PHE A 117 9.33 -8.19 -7.74
N GLU A 118 9.94 -8.94 -6.84
CA GLU A 118 9.29 -9.46 -5.64
C GLU A 118 10.21 -9.29 -4.43
N ASP A 119 9.63 -9.12 -3.24
CA ASP A 119 10.38 -9.18 -1.99
C ASP A 119 10.68 -10.64 -1.57
N GLY A 120 11.33 -10.80 -0.41
CA GLY A 120 11.75 -12.10 0.10
C GLY A 120 10.62 -13.07 0.48
N GLU A 121 9.37 -12.60 0.55
CA GLU A 121 8.18 -13.41 0.81
C GLU A 121 7.24 -13.49 -0.39
N GLY A 122 7.67 -12.95 -1.54
CA GLY A 122 6.93 -13.00 -2.80
C GLY A 122 5.86 -11.93 -2.94
N GLN A 123 5.91 -10.84 -2.16
CA GLN A 123 5.13 -9.65 -2.43
C GLN A 123 5.48 -9.13 -3.81
N ARG A 124 4.49 -9.07 -4.70
CA ARG A 124 4.69 -8.64 -6.10
C ARG A 124 4.68 -7.13 -6.19
N LEU A 125 5.83 -6.58 -6.51
CA LEU A 125 6.11 -5.16 -6.58
C LEU A 125 6.38 -4.71 -8.01
N MET A 126 6.24 -3.42 -8.27
CA MET A 126 6.54 -2.80 -9.55
C MET A 126 7.04 -1.38 -9.33
N LEU A 127 8.16 -1.02 -9.91
CA LEU A 127 8.48 0.39 -10.11
C LEU A 127 7.79 0.88 -11.38
N VAL A 128 7.31 2.11 -11.37
CA VAL A 128 6.70 2.77 -12.51
C VAL A 128 7.25 4.17 -12.67
N ASP A 129 7.71 4.50 -13.87
CA ASP A 129 8.09 5.87 -14.20
C ASP A 129 6.84 6.76 -14.27
N ASP A 130 6.73 7.70 -13.33
CA ASP A 130 5.63 8.65 -13.25
C ASP A 130 5.93 9.98 -13.97
N GLY A 131 7.08 10.08 -14.64
CA GLY A 131 7.53 11.31 -15.30
C GLY A 131 7.93 12.42 -14.32
N GLY A 132 8.05 12.14 -13.03
CA GLY A 132 8.36 13.12 -11.99
C GLY A 132 7.18 13.98 -11.56
N ALA A 133 5.95 13.54 -11.83
CA ALA A 133 4.75 14.30 -11.48
C ALA A 133 4.51 14.37 -9.97
N GLY A 134 4.05 15.53 -9.49
CA GLY A 134 3.75 15.78 -8.06
C GLY A 134 4.99 15.97 -7.19
N GLU A 135 4.74 16.19 -5.92
CA GLU A 135 5.79 16.39 -4.92
C GLU A 135 6.55 15.10 -4.61
N ALA A 136 7.77 15.25 -4.11
CA ALA A 136 8.60 14.17 -3.61
C ALA A 136 9.38 14.65 -2.39
N HIS A 137 9.46 13.82 -1.38
CA HIS A 137 10.14 14.12 -0.11
C HIS A 137 11.22 13.05 0.15
N PRO A 138 12.36 13.14 -0.56
CA PRO A 138 13.42 12.14 -0.40
C PRO A 138 13.97 12.13 1.03
N TRP A 139 14.17 10.92 1.56
CA TRP A 139 14.76 10.75 2.87
C TRP A 139 16.29 10.86 2.80
N SER A 140 16.88 11.78 3.56
CA SER A 140 18.33 12.00 3.58
C SER A 140 19.12 10.82 4.16
N GLY A 141 18.49 9.97 4.99
CA GLY A 141 19.10 8.76 5.56
C GLY A 141 19.00 7.53 4.65
N SER A 142 18.43 7.64 3.46
CA SER A 142 18.27 6.53 2.52
C SER A 142 19.60 6.09 1.93
N PRO A 143 19.86 4.77 1.76
CA PRO A 143 20.98 4.27 0.96
C PRO A 143 20.79 4.48 -0.55
N VAL A 144 19.59 4.86 -1.00
CA VAL A 144 19.25 5.15 -2.39
C VAL A 144 19.44 6.65 -2.65
N PRO A 145 20.16 7.06 -3.72
CA PRO A 145 20.32 8.48 -4.07
C PRO A 145 18.98 9.21 -4.19
N ALA A 146 18.90 10.45 -3.72
CA ALA A 146 17.65 11.20 -3.60
C ALA A 146 16.83 11.25 -4.90
N GLU A 147 17.48 11.42 -6.03
CA GLU A 147 16.86 11.48 -7.36
C GLU A 147 16.38 10.11 -7.88
N ARG A 148 16.75 9.01 -7.18
CA ARG A 148 16.37 7.63 -7.53
C ARG A 148 15.37 7.03 -6.55
N GLN A 149 15.06 7.72 -5.45
CA GLN A 149 14.18 7.20 -4.41
C GLN A 149 12.75 7.02 -4.92
N ILE A 150 12.06 6.08 -4.27
CA ILE A 150 10.62 5.88 -4.41
C ILE A 150 9.90 7.15 -3.97
N ARG A 151 8.96 7.62 -4.80
CA ARG A 151 8.21 8.87 -4.63
C ARG A 151 6.83 8.65 -3.99
N GLY A 152 6.47 7.40 -3.73
CA GLY A 152 5.20 6.98 -3.15
C GLY A 152 4.59 5.78 -3.87
N LEU A 153 3.37 5.42 -3.46
CA LEU A 153 2.60 4.35 -4.09
C LEU A 153 2.25 4.72 -5.54
N GLY A 154 2.25 3.71 -6.39
CA GLY A 154 1.84 3.78 -7.79
C GLY A 154 0.58 2.94 -8.03
N PRO A 155 0.30 2.54 -9.28
CA PRO A 155 -0.90 1.78 -9.61
C PRO A 155 -0.99 0.48 -8.81
N ILE A 156 -2.16 0.20 -8.27
CA ILE A 156 -2.46 -1.06 -7.57
C ILE A 156 -3.25 -1.95 -8.50
N ARG A 157 -2.76 -3.18 -8.76
CA ARG A 157 -3.46 -4.12 -9.64
C ARG A 157 -4.24 -5.16 -8.85
N LEU A 158 -5.51 -5.31 -9.23
CA LEU A 158 -6.44 -6.29 -8.69
C LEU A 158 -6.73 -7.37 -9.73
N SER A 159 -6.71 -8.64 -9.32
CA SER A 159 -7.26 -9.77 -10.08
C SER A 159 -8.64 -10.11 -9.53
N LEU A 160 -9.64 -10.18 -10.42
CA LEU A 160 -11.04 -10.24 -10.05
C LEU A 160 -11.75 -11.37 -10.82
N ALA A 161 -12.53 -12.18 -10.11
CA ALA A 161 -13.40 -13.18 -10.75
C ALA A 161 -14.64 -12.51 -11.38
N ARG A 162 -15.16 -11.44 -10.77
CA ARG A 162 -16.34 -10.68 -11.21
C ARG A 162 -15.99 -9.20 -11.31
N ILE A 163 -15.34 -8.82 -12.41
CA ILE A 163 -14.80 -7.46 -12.58
C ILE A 163 -15.90 -6.40 -12.55
N GLU A 164 -17.06 -6.65 -13.20
CA GLU A 164 -18.17 -5.70 -13.27
C GLU A 164 -18.76 -5.37 -11.88
N ALA A 165 -18.71 -6.33 -10.96
CA ALA A 165 -19.19 -6.11 -9.59
C ALA A 165 -18.31 -5.13 -8.83
N THR A 166 -16.97 -5.19 -9.00
CA THR A 166 -16.04 -4.21 -8.46
C THR A 166 -16.19 -2.86 -9.16
N GLU A 167 -16.29 -2.84 -10.49
CA GLU A 167 -16.48 -1.60 -11.27
C GLU A 167 -17.72 -0.81 -10.82
N ALA A 168 -18.81 -1.50 -10.52
CA ALA A 168 -20.01 -0.85 -9.96
C ALA A 168 -19.72 -0.18 -8.61
N VAL A 169 -18.93 -0.81 -7.74
CA VAL A 169 -18.52 -0.20 -6.46
C VAL A 169 -17.58 1.00 -6.69
N LEU A 170 -16.60 0.87 -7.59
CA LEU A 170 -15.70 1.98 -7.90
C LEU A 170 -16.46 3.20 -8.42
N ALA A 171 -17.40 3.00 -9.36
CA ALA A 171 -18.17 4.08 -9.95
C ALA A 171 -19.21 4.65 -8.98
N GLU A 172 -20.08 3.80 -8.42
CA GLU A 172 -21.29 4.25 -7.73
C GLU A 172 -21.06 4.56 -6.25
N VAL A 173 -20.14 3.85 -5.60
CA VAL A 173 -19.84 4.06 -4.17
C VAL A 173 -18.65 4.99 -4.02
N LEU A 174 -17.55 4.72 -4.71
CA LEU A 174 -16.30 5.46 -4.53
C LEU A 174 -16.16 6.68 -5.44
N GLY A 175 -16.98 6.78 -6.51
CA GLY A 175 -16.96 7.92 -7.42
C GLY A 175 -15.72 7.98 -8.30
N MET A 176 -15.08 6.82 -8.53
CA MET A 176 -13.97 6.68 -9.46
C MET A 176 -14.46 6.64 -10.92
N SER A 177 -13.57 6.91 -11.85
CA SER A 177 -13.86 6.91 -13.29
C SER A 177 -12.98 5.90 -14.02
N HIS A 178 -13.58 5.09 -14.91
CA HIS A 178 -12.84 4.31 -15.90
C HIS A 178 -12.28 5.27 -16.96
N VAL A 179 -10.96 5.27 -17.14
CA VAL A 179 -10.31 6.28 -18.00
C VAL A 179 -9.61 5.70 -19.24
N ARG A 180 -9.21 4.45 -19.20
CA ARG A 180 -8.55 3.75 -20.29
C ARG A 180 -8.43 2.25 -20.01
N SER A 181 -8.06 1.50 -21.05
CA SER A 181 -7.65 0.10 -20.91
C SER A 181 -6.33 -0.13 -21.65
N TYR A 182 -5.64 -1.20 -21.29
CA TYR A 182 -4.46 -1.69 -22.00
C TYR A 182 -4.38 -3.23 -21.92
N GLU A 183 -3.58 -3.84 -22.82
CA GLU A 183 -3.47 -5.28 -22.90
C GLU A 183 -2.29 -5.83 -22.10
N LEU A 184 -2.51 -6.95 -21.44
CA LEU A 184 -1.49 -7.85 -20.92
C LEU A 184 -1.66 -9.23 -21.56
N PRO A 185 -0.66 -10.12 -21.49
CA PRO A 185 -0.77 -11.48 -22.04
C PRO A 185 -1.96 -12.29 -21.49
N LYS A 186 -2.49 -11.92 -20.33
CA LYS A 186 -3.62 -12.57 -19.68
C LYS A 186 -4.98 -11.90 -19.96
N GLY A 187 -5.01 -10.81 -20.71
CA GLY A 187 -6.22 -10.08 -21.07
C GLY A 187 -6.16 -8.58 -20.81
N GLU A 188 -7.29 -7.94 -21.07
CA GLU A 188 -7.48 -6.50 -20.87
C GLU A 188 -7.33 -6.11 -19.39
N VAL A 189 -6.67 -4.99 -19.16
CA VAL A 189 -6.61 -4.32 -17.87
C VAL A 189 -7.35 -3.00 -17.96
N ARG A 190 -8.35 -2.80 -17.10
CA ARG A 190 -9.16 -1.58 -17.05
C ARG A 190 -8.63 -0.66 -15.96
N VAL A 191 -8.32 0.58 -16.32
CA VAL A 191 -7.73 1.57 -15.41
C VAL A 191 -8.80 2.49 -14.87
N TRP A 192 -8.94 2.49 -13.55
CA TRP A 192 -9.85 3.34 -12.80
C TRP A 192 -9.07 4.38 -12.02
N GLN A 193 -9.49 5.63 -12.12
CA GLN A 193 -8.87 6.77 -11.45
C GLN A 193 -9.76 7.39 -10.38
N MET A 194 -9.12 7.93 -9.33
CA MET A 194 -9.73 8.75 -8.31
C MET A 194 -9.17 10.19 -8.36
N GLY A 195 -9.95 11.16 -7.90
CA GLY A 195 -9.56 12.56 -7.84
C GLY A 195 -9.07 13.11 -9.18
N GLU A 196 -7.94 13.76 -9.16
CA GLU A 196 -7.29 14.34 -10.35
C GLU A 196 -6.51 13.30 -11.18
N GLY A 197 -6.46 12.06 -10.73
CA GLY A 197 -5.77 10.97 -11.41
C GLY A 197 -4.26 10.95 -11.17
N GLY A 198 -3.54 10.32 -12.12
CA GLY A 198 -2.10 10.08 -12.01
C GLY A 198 -1.76 8.75 -11.35
N ALA A 199 -0.48 8.36 -11.44
CA ALA A 199 -0.02 7.03 -11.05
C ALA A 199 -0.30 6.68 -9.58
N GLY A 200 -0.35 7.66 -8.67
CA GLY A 200 -0.70 7.47 -7.26
C GLY A 200 -2.20 7.44 -6.96
N ALA A 201 -3.05 7.43 -7.99
CA ALA A 201 -4.50 7.49 -7.87
C ALA A 201 -5.21 6.48 -8.78
N GLU A 202 -4.55 5.36 -9.11
CA GLU A 202 -5.07 4.37 -10.07
C GLU A 202 -5.24 2.98 -9.46
N LEU A 203 -6.39 2.34 -9.79
CA LEU A 203 -6.60 0.91 -9.67
C LEU A 203 -6.64 0.29 -11.07
N HIS A 204 -5.87 -0.78 -11.27
CA HIS A 204 -5.77 -1.54 -12.51
C HIS A 204 -6.48 -2.88 -12.33
N LEU A 205 -7.63 -3.07 -12.95
CA LEU A 205 -8.46 -4.26 -12.81
C LEU A 205 -8.20 -5.25 -13.94
N VAL A 206 -7.98 -6.51 -13.61
CA VAL A 206 -7.88 -7.62 -14.58
C VAL A 206 -8.90 -8.70 -14.24
N ALA A 207 -9.66 -9.16 -15.24
CA ALA A 207 -10.58 -10.27 -15.08
C ALA A 207 -9.83 -11.60 -15.15
N GLU A 208 -9.94 -12.42 -14.12
CA GLU A 208 -9.39 -13.78 -14.06
C GLU A 208 -10.44 -14.75 -13.45
N PRO A 209 -11.62 -14.92 -14.11
CA PRO A 209 -12.73 -15.69 -13.56
C PRO A 209 -12.42 -17.19 -13.35
N ASP A 210 -11.53 -17.75 -14.17
CA ASP A 210 -11.16 -19.16 -14.13
C ASP A 210 -10.00 -19.45 -13.16
N SER A 211 -9.41 -18.42 -12.56
CA SER A 211 -8.34 -18.57 -11.57
C SER A 211 -8.93 -18.94 -10.20
N PRO A 212 -8.30 -19.85 -9.43
CA PRO A 212 -8.75 -20.13 -8.08
C PRO A 212 -8.62 -18.87 -7.21
N PRO A 213 -9.52 -18.66 -6.22
CA PRO A 213 -9.38 -17.56 -5.28
C PRO A 213 -8.06 -17.63 -4.51
N ALA A 214 -7.43 -16.47 -4.32
CA ALA A 214 -6.23 -16.37 -3.51
C ALA A 214 -6.53 -16.73 -2.05
N ARG A 215 -5.50 -17.17 -1.33
CA ARG A 215 -5.53 -17.27 0.15
C ARG A 215 -4.42 -16.41 0.70
N GLN A 216 -4.82 -15.44 1.51
CA GLN A 216 -3.87 -14.55 2.17
C GLN A 216 -2.86 -15.31 3.02
N GLY A 217 -1.67 -14.77 3.11
CA GLY A 217 -0.54 -15.25 3.88
C GLY A 217 0.62 -14.27 3.75
N ALA A 218 1.80 -14.65 4.19
CA ALA A 218 2.99 -13.84 4.06
C ALA A 218 3.27 -13.52 2.57
N GLY A 219 3.56 -12.27 2.26
CA GLY A 219 3.70 -11.76 0.90
C GLY A 219 2.38 -11.36 0.21
N ALA A 220 1.22 -11.53 0.87
CA ALA A 220 -0.06 -11.05 0.35
C ALA A 220 -0.36 -9.62 0.80
N VAL A 221 -1.08 -8.88 -0.04
CA VAL A 221 -1.69 -7.63 0.38
C VAL A 221 -2.93 -7.92 1.22
N HIS A 222 -3.03 -7.27 2.38
CA HIS A 222 -4.19 -7.35 3.27
C HIS A 222 -5.31 -6.41 2.82
N HIS A 223 -4.98 -5.14 2.54
CA HIS A 223 -5.92 -4.13 2.06
C HIS A 223 -5.21 -2.97 1.36
N VAL A 224 -5.99 -2.19 0.63
CA VAL A 224 -5.60 -0.89 0.09
C VAL A 224 -6.48 0.21 0.69
N ALA A 225 -5.85 1.32 1.11
CA ALA A 225 -6.52 2.47 1.66
C ALA A 225 -6.53 3.64 0.68
N PHE A 226 -7.66 4.30 0.60
CA PHE A 226 -7.92 5.49 -0.23
C PHE A 226 -7.96 6.73 0.64
N HIS A 227 -7.32 7.79 0.17
CA HIS A 227 -7.19 9.05 0.88
C HIS A 227 -8.42 9.93 0.75
N ILE A 228 -8.82 10.51 1.89
CA ILE A 228 -9.84 11.56 1.98
C ILE A 228 -9.40 12.68 2.93
N PRO A 229 -9.83 13.93 2.72
CA PRO A 229 -9.69 14.99 3.71
C PRO A 229 -10.40 14.64 5.02
N ASP A 230 -9.83 15.04 6.17
CA ASP A 230 -10.42 14.81 7.50
C ASP A 230 -11.86 15.30 7.63
N ALA A 231 -12.19 16.40 6.98
CA ALA A 231 -13.52 17.00 7.00
C ALA A 231 -14.59 16.11 6.35
N ASP A 232 -14.21 15.27 5.38
CA ASP A 232 -15.13 14.44 4.61
C ASP A 232 -15.45 13.09 5.29
N TYR A 233 -14.82 12.78 6.43
CA TYR A 233 -14.90 11.46 7.06
C TYR A 233 -16.32 11.02 7.41
N ALA A 234 -17.10 11.92 8.03
CA ALA A 234 -18.49 11.64 8.41
C ALA A 234 -19.38 11.40 7.17
N ASP A 235 -19.19 12.20 6.14
CA ASP A 235 -19.96 12.10 4.89
C ASP A 235 -19.67 10.79 4.16
N TRP A 236 -18.42 10.30 4.22
CA TRP A 236 -18.06 8.98 3.67
C TRP A 236 -18.70 7.84 4.45
N ALA A 237 -18.75 7.93 5.78
CA ALA A 237 -19.45 6.93 6.61
C ALA A 237 -20.95 6.87 6.25
N ASP A 238 -21.58 8.02 6.11
CA ASP A 238 -22.98 8.11 5.68
C ASP A 238 -23.20 7.61 4.25
N ARG A 239 -22.27 7.91 3.33
CA ARG A 239 -22.33 7.41 1.95
C ARG A 239 -22.29 5.88 1.88
N LEU A 240 -21.37 5.23 2.61
CA LEU A 240 -21.32 3.77 2.67
C LEU A 240 -22.64 3.19 3.18
N LYS A 241 -23.22 3.78 4.23
CA LYS A 241 -24.52 3.38 4.78
C LYS A 241 -25.66 3.59 3.79
N GLN A 242 -25.74 4.73 3.12
CA GLN A 242 -26.75 5.03 2.11
C GLN A 242 -26.69 4.07 0.91
N ARG A 243 -25.47 3.69 0.51
CA ARG A 243 -25.23 2.71 -0.55
C ARG A 243 -25.38 1.25 -0.08
N ARG A 244 -25.77 1.05 1.21
CA ARG A 244 -25.91 -0.28 1.83
C ARG A 244 -24.65 -1.13 1.73
N MET A 245 -23.48 -0.48 1.80
CA MET A 245 -22.19 -1.17 1.82
C MET A 245 -21.89 -1.58 3.26
N PRO A 246 -21.85 -2.90 3.58
CA PRO A 246 -21.45 -3.35 4.91
C PRO A 246 -20.03 -2.88 5.22
N SER A 247 -19.87 -2.13 6.31
CA SER A 247 -18.58 -1.55 6.71
C SER A 247 -18.38 -1.68 8.22
N SER A 248 -17.13 -1.44 8.67
CA SER A 248 -16.79 -1.37 10.08
C SER A 248 -17.52 -0.25 10.84
N GLY A 249 -18.09 0.72 10.11
CA GLY A 249 -18.36 2.03 10.66
C GLY A 249 -17.08 2.80 11.00
N PRO A 250 -17.20 3.95 11.68
CA PRO A 250 -16.04 4.76 12.08
C PRO A 250 -15.08 4.01 13.02
N VAL A 251 -13.80 3.98 12.66
CA VAL A 251 -12.72 3.41 13.47
C VAL A 251 -11.62 4.45 13.66
N ASP A 252 -11.24 4.71 14.91
CA ASP A 252 -10.09 5.54 15.24
C ASP A 252 -8.84 4.65 15.38
N ARG A 253 -7.85 4.88 14.52
CA ARG A 253 -6.55 4.17 14.53
C ARG A 253 -5.46 5.00 15.21
N TYR A 254 -5.83 6.02 15.96
CA TYR A 254 -4.96 6.96 16.66
C TYR A 254 -4.18 7.90 15.73
N TYR A 255 -3.49 7.37 14.72
CA TYR A 255 -2.72 8.16 13.74
C TYR A 255 -3.59 8.69 12.58
N PHE A 256 -4.69 8.02 12.30
CA PHE A 256 -5.69 8.36 11.28
C PHE A 256 -7.02 7.66 11.60
N ARG A 257 -8.08 8.08 10.93
CA ARG A 257 -9.41 7.45 11.06
C ARG A 257 -9.73 6.66 9.81
N SER A 258 -10.41 5.52 10.00
CA SER A 258 -10.62 4.53 8.95
C SER A 258 -12.07 4.08 8.84
N LEU A 259 -12.49 3.75 7.61
CA LEU A 259 -13.73 3.04 7.29
C LEU A 259 -13.35 1.82 6.46
N TYR A 260 -13.56 0.61 6.99
CA TYR A 260 -13.24 -0.64 6.29
C TYR A 260 -14.47 -1.25 5.67
N PHE A 261 -14.38 -1.75 4.45
CA PHE A 261 -15.43 -2.54 3.81
C PHE A 261 -14.83 -3.51 2.79
N ARG A 262 -15.57 -4.61 2.52
CA ARG A 262 -15.19 -5.54 1.45
C ARG A 262 -15.99 -5.25 0.21
N GLU A 263 -15.28 -5.11 -0.92
CA GLU A 263 -15.91 -5.05 -2.23
C GLU A 263 -16.45 -6.44 -2.64
N PRO A 264 -17.29 -6.57 -3.71
CA PRO A 264 -18.03 -7.80 -3.99
C PRO A 264 -17.19 -9.07 -4.26
N ASN A 265 -15.91 -8.97 -4.59
CA ASN A 265 -15.00 -10.11 -4.71
C ASN A 265 -14.27 -10.43 -3.39
N GLY A 266 -14.54 -9.67 -2.33
CA GLY A 266 -14.02 -9.91 -0.98
C GLY A 266 -12.71 -9.19 -0.66
N ILE A 267 -12.17 -8.39 -1.58
CA ILE A 267 -10.97 -7.58 -1.32
C ILE A 267 -11.33 -6.50 -0.30
N LEU A 268 -10.50 -6.34 0.72
CA LEU A 268 -10.69 -5.33 1.75
C LEU A 268 -10.21 -3.97 1.25
N PHE A 269 -11.12 -3.01 1.26
CA PHE A 269 -10.87 -1.60 1.00
C PHE A 269 -10.98 -0.81 2.29
N GLU A 270 -10.19 0.25 2.37
CA GLU A 270 -10.22 1.21 3.46
C GLU A 270 -10.38 2.63 2.88
N ILE A 271 -11.10 3.48 3.58
CA ILE A 271 -11.09 4.93 3.36
C ILE A 271 -10.43 5.54 4.59
N ALA A 272 -9.36 6.31 4.40
CA ALA A 272 -8.52 6.81 5.48
C ALA A 272 -8.31 8.33 5.40
N THR A 273 -8.24 8.96 6.59
CA THR A 273 -7.88 10.38 6.75
C THR A 273 -6.41 10.54 7.09
N ASP A 274 -5.87 11.77 7.03
CA ASP A 274 -4.47 12.06 7.35
C ASP A 274 -4.20 12.31 8.85
N GLY A 275 -5.20 12.79 9.56
CA GLY A 275 -4.98 13.33 10.89
C GLY A 275 -5.22 12.36 12.04
N PRO A 276 -4.43 12.51 13.11
CA PRO A 276 -3.39 13.52 13.37
C PRO A 276 -2.01 13.21 12.76
N GLY A 277 -1.81 12.05 12.12
CA GLY A 277 -0.55 11.64 11.51
C GLY A 277 0.47 11.06 12.50
N PHE A 278 1.60 10.59 11.99
CA PHE A 278 2.61 9.87 12.80
C PHE A 278 3.39 10.77 13.75
N THR A 279 3.35 12.08 13.54
CA THR A 279 4.00 13.04 14.44
C THR A 279 3.18 13.35 15.70
N ALA A 280 2.03 12.70 15.88
CA ALA A 280 1.21 12.83 17.08
C ALA A 280 1.92 12.40 18.37
N ASP A 281 2.87 11.47 18.29
CA ASP A 281 3.59 10.90 19.43
C ASP A 281 5.11 10.77 19.24
N GLU A 282 5.64 11.13 18.07
CA GLU A 282 7.08 11.14 17.79
C GLU A 282 7.46 12.39 16.98
N PRO A 283 8.63 13.01 17.25
CA PRO A 283 9.15 14.07 16.40
C PRO A 283 9.43 13.56 14.98
N LEU A 284 9.25 14.42 13.96
CA LEU A 284 9.48 14.07 12.57
C LEU A 284 10.89 13.48 12.33
N GLU A 285 11.91 14.02 13.01
CA GLU A 285 13.31 13.64 12.85
C GLU A 285 13.58 12.19 13.28
N THR A 286 12.82 11.69 14.25
CA THR A 286 13.04 10.39 14.90
C THR A 286 11.90 9.39 14.68
N LEU A 287 11.03 9.63 13.67
CA LEU A 287 9.97 8.70 13.34
C LEU A 287 10.49 7.28 13.14
N GLY A 288 9.82 6.31 13.77
CA GLY A 288 10.08 4.87 13.62
C GLY A 288 11.30 4.33 14.35
N GLU A 289 12.08 5.16 15.06
CA GLU A 289 13.26 4.70 15.80
C GLU A 289 12.89 3.85 17.02
N ARG A 290 11.79 4.18 17.69
CA ARG A 290 11.31 3.46 18.88
C ARG A 290 9.99 2.73 18.59
N LEU A 291 9.62 1.81 19.48
CA LEU A 291 8.27 1.27 19.51
C LEU A 291 7.32 2.35 20.03
N SER A 292 6.43 2.85 19.17
CA SER A 292 5.36 3.77 19.53
C SER A 292 4.07 3.00 19.82
N LEU A 293 3.42 3.33 20.91
CA LEU A 293 2.13 2.75 21.28
C LEU A 293 1.10 3.86 21.45
N PRO A 294 -0.11 3.69 20.90
CA PRO A 294 -1.21 4.59 21.24
C PRO A 294 -1.40 4.69 22.76
N PRO A 295 -1.85 5.84 23.30
CA PRO A 295 -1.95 6.05 24.75
C PRO A 295 -2.73 4.97 25.52
N PHE A 296 -3.74 4.38 24.89
CA PHE A 296 -4.55 3.31 25.51
C PHE A 296 -3.79 1.96 25.61
N LEU A 297 -2.65 1.80 24.93
CA LEU A 297 -1.78 0.62 25.03
C LEU A 297 -0.56 0.84 25.92
N GLU A 298 -0.21 2.09 26.26
CA GLU A 298 0.99 2.42 27.06
C GLU A 298 1.04 1.70 28.41
N GLY A 299 -0.11 1.50 29.05
CA GLY A 299 -0.19 0.74 30.31
C GLY A 299 0.22 -0.73 30.20
N ARG A 300 0.31 -1.26 28.98
CA ARG A 300 0.71 -2.64 28.68
C ARG A 300 2.07 -2.74 28.00
N ARG A 301 2.83 -1.65 27.92
CA ARG A 301 4.10 -1.58 27.16
C ARG A 301 5.04 -2.75 27.45
N ALA A 302 5.32 -3.03 28.73
CA ALA A 302 6.25 -4.09 29.10
C ALA A 302 5.78 -5.49 28.66
N GLU A 303 4.47 -5.76 28.72
CA GLU A 303 3.84 -7.00 28.22
C GLU A 303 3.99 -7.11 26.70
N ILE A 304 3.66 -6.02 25.99
CA ILE A 304 3.73 -5.94 24.53
C ILE A 304 5.17 -6.15 24.06
N GLU A 305 6.13 -5.40 24.60
CA GLU A 305 7.55 -5.51 24.24
C GLU A 305 8.12 -6.91 24.49
N ALA A 306 7.71 -7.57 25.58
CA ALA A 306 8.14 -8.94 25.88
C ALA A 306 7.55 -9.99 24.90
N GLY A 307 6.42 -9.70 24.26
CA GLY A 307 5.77 -10.57 23.28
C GLY A 307 6.27 -10.39 21.85
N LEU A 308 6.94 -9.27 21.53
CA LEU A 308 7.39 -8.98 20.18
C LEU A 308 8.74 -9.65 19.88
N LYS A 309 8.92 -10.08 18.63
CA LYS A 309 10.22 -10.58 18.14
C LYS A 309 11.19 -9.40 17.94
N PRO A 310 12.51 -9.62 18.07
CA PRO A 310 13.49 -8.61 17.66
C PRO A 310 13.36 -8.24 16.18
N LEU A 311 13.50 -6.93 15.90
CA LEU A 311 13.58 -6.36 14.53
C LEU A 311 15.03 -6.11 14.15
#